data_305df3c811b5f9734e7e85cff3a2d0a9
#
_entry.id   305df3c811b5f9734e7e85cff3a2d0a9
#
_cell.length_a   1.000
_cell.length_b   1.000
_cell.length_c   1.000
_cell.angle_alpha   90.00
_cell.angle_beta   90.00
_cell.angle_gamma   90.00
#
_symmetry.space_group_name_H-M   'P 1'
#
loop_
_entity.id
_entity.type
_entity.pdbx_description
1 polymer ?
#
loop_
_entity_poly.entity_id
_entity_poly.type
_entity_poly.pdbx_seq_one_letter_code
_entity_poly.pdbx_strand_id
1 'polypeptide(L)'
;CRRCRVTSPPTTLPKARTLVLARDDRWAGPLCDGLDKVGWRTATCRGIGAALVALQDLGIEVAIVDLTENAAEGFAAAARMKAAYAPRRLPVLALGDPDGSGEGGPFDLIMRPPVHPTQIALRLESLARAAVTEEEFDLRAQTLAERGKRLEPPKVEQGPLQILTVGEPAPKFLALSHALRACGAETTGAFTSYTAFDYLHERSFDAVVLWAGQGQAEALSIAAGMRRNTRLFHIPTMLYLHSGSDIGPNEAYDRGITDLATGDTPADETARRVVALARTHRREAAIRRALEKARGSGLMDAATGLFTRDLFAAHLARLSTAMHARHRPLSVAVLRISESPELGLMRSEGWLDRAIPQIGSMIGRLVRAEDTVARLAPDVFALAFPAANQEAARVAAERIGAVIACTAFDAGPGRTPFSITFDLGAAELEPGETAAHALERAGSRASARRAS
;
A
#
# COMPACT_ATOMS: atom_id res chain seq x y z
N CYS A 1 8.14 11.37 -27.55
CA CYS A 1 7.87 10.74 -26.25
C CYS A 1 9.13 10.06 -25.73
N ARG A 2 9.88 10.73 -24.86
CA ARG A 2 10.98 10.08 -24.13
C ARG A 2 10.36 9.09 -23.13
N ARG A 3 10.81 7.83 -23.17
CA ARG A 3 10.37 6.72 -22.32
C ARG A 3 10.39 7.15 -20.84
N CYS A 4 9.22 7.43 -20.26
CA CYS A 4 9.08 7.42 -18.81
C CYS A 4 9.33 5.98 -18.34
N ARG A 5 10.54 5.71 -17.81
CA ARG A 5 10.73 4.53 -16.96
C ARG A 5 9.92 4.79 -15.71
N VAL A 6 8.78 4.14 -15.58
CA VAL A 6 8.12 3.98 -14.30
C VAL A 6 8.97 2.97 -13.52
N THR A 7 9.97 3.47 -12.82
CA THR A 7 10.60 2.69 -11.76
C THR A 7 9.55 2.55 -10.67
N SER A 8 9.23 1.31 -10.31
CA SER A 8 8.49 1.04 -9.08
C SER A 8 9.21 1.80 -7.96
N PRO A 9 8.50 2.52 -7.08
CA PRO A 9 9.17 3.24 -6.00
C PRO A 9 9.98 2.23 -5.19
N PRO A 10 11.20 2.56 -4.79
CA PRO A 10 11.88 1.78 -3.78
C PRO A 10 10.98 1.78 -2.54
N THR A 11 10.45 0.63 -2.25
CA THR A 11 9.53 0.39 -1.15
C THR A 11 10.35 0.29 0.13
N THR A 12 10.93 1.39 0.55
CA THR A 12 11.69 1.42 1.80
C THR A 12 10.87 2.09 2.87
N LEU A 13 10.12 1.26 3.61
CA LEU A 13 9.89 1.60 5.00
C LEU A 13 11.27 1.77 5.66
N PRO A 14 11.54 2.87 6.39
CA PRO A 14 12.84 3.04 7.02
C PRO A 14 13.01 1.92 8.03
N LYS A 15 13.98 1.08 7.83
CA LYS A 15 14.54 0.03 8.69
C LYS A 15 13.58 -0.45 9.79
N ALA A 16 12.41 -0.96 9.39
CA ALA A 16 11.44 -1.53 10.29
C ALA A 16 12.08 -2.69 11.07
N ARG A 17 11.79 -2.81 12.36
CA ARG A 17 12.31 -3.89 13.19
C ARG A 17 11.37 -5.06 13.17
N THR A 18 11.90 -6.23 12.81
CA THR A 18 11.17 -7.49 12.80
C THR A 18 11.62 -8.35 13.98
N LEU A 19 10.68 -8.80 14.77
CA LEU A 19 10.93 -9.81 15.78
C LEU A 19 10.80 -11.20 15.15
N VAL A 20 11.81 -12.04 15.29
CA VAL A 20 11.79 -13.44 14.86
C VAL A 20 11.79 -14.34 16.08
N LEU A 21 10.66 -15.02 16.32
CA LEU A 21 10.53 -16.02 17.38
C LEU A 21 10.78 -17.39 16.78
N ALA A 22 11.96 -17.94 17.02
CA ALA A 22 12.38 -19.26 16.54
C ALA A 22 13.32 -19.92 17.55
N ARG A 23 13.18 -21.23 17.74
CA ARG A 23 14.07 -22.02 18.61
C ARG A 23 15.35 -22.46 17.91
N ASP A 24 15.24 -22.80 16.61
CA ASP A 24 16.37 -23.25 15.79
C ASP A 24 16.97 -22.10 14.97
N ASP A 25 18.22 -21.78 15.27
CA ASP A 25 18.98 -20.74 14.56
C ASP A 25 19.44 -21.19 13.15
N ARG A 26 19.36 -22.49 12.81
CA ARG A 26 19.86 -23.03 11.53
C ARG A 26 19.12 -22.47 10.32
N TRP A 27 17.81 -22.26 10.43
CA TRP A 27 17.06 -21.62 9.36
C TRP A 27 16.78 -20.13 9.66
N ALA A 28 16.61 -19.78 10.94
CA ALA A 28 16.35 -18.39 11.33
C ALA A 28 17.53 -17.47 11.02
N GLY A 29 18.77 -17.95 11.22
CA GLY A 29 19.98 -17.19 10.92
C GLY A 29 20.05 -16.74 9.44
N PRO A 30 20.04 -17.66 8.47
CA PRO A 30 20.06 -17.29 7.03
C PRO A 30 18.89 -16.40 6.61
N LEU A 31 17.69 -16.58 7.19
CA LEU A 31 16.56 -15.71 6.93
C LEU A 31 16.81 -14.29 7.47
N CYS A 32 17.28 -14.15 8.70
CA CYS A 32 17.61 -12.86 9.31
C CYS A 32 18.69 -12.13 8.52
N ASP A 33 19.77 -12.83 8.17
CA ASP A 33 20.86 -12.27 7.33
C ASP A 33 20.32 -11.79 5.97
N GLY A 34 19.40 -12.53 5.38
CA GLY A 34 18.76 -12.16 4.13
C GLY A 34 17.83 -10.95 4.28
N LEU A 35 17.06 -10.88 5.35
CA LEU A 35 16.20 -9.74 5.67
C LEU A 35 17.02 -8.48 5.96
N ASP A 36 18.11 -8.58 6.72
CA ASP A 36 18.99 -7.45 7.01
C ASP A 36 19.64 -6.88 5.73
N LYS A 37 20.01 -7.75 4.77
CA LYS A 37 20.52 -7.33 3.46
C LYS A 37 19.53 -6.55 2.62
N VAL A 38 18.23 -6.83 2.76
CA VAL A 38 17.16 -6.10 2.06
C VAL A 38 16.57 -4.95 2.90
N GLY A 39 17.23 -4.59 4.02
CA GLY A 39 16.95 -3.38 4.78
C GLY A 39 16.03 -3.56 6.00
N TRP A 40 15.64 -4.79 6.35
CA TRP A 40 14.93 -5.10 7.58
C TRP A 40 15.94 -5.35 8.72
N ARG A 41 15.69 -4.74 9.89
CA ARG A 41 16.46 -5.04 11.10
C ARG A 41 15.76 -6.15 11.87
N THR A 42 16.44 -7.26 12.06
CA THR A 42 15.89 -8.41 12.76
C THR A 42 16.34 -8.48 14.23
N ALA A 43 15.45 -8.93 15.09
CA ALA A 43 15.74 -9.28 16.48
C ALA A 43 15.24 -10.70 16.72
N THR A 44 16.13 -11.63 17.07
CA THR A 44 15.79 -13.04 17.29
C THR A 44 15.52 -13.33 18.77
N CYS A 45 14.48 -14.11 19.04
CA CYS A 45 14.13 -14.59 20.37
C CYS A 45 13.84 -16.08 20.32
N ARG A 46 14.30 -16.84 21.33
CA ARG A 46 14.06 -18.29 21.43
C ARG A 46 12.81 -18.65 22.24
N GLY A 47 12.23 -17.67 22.95
CA GLY A 47 11.07 -17.90 23.79
C GLY A 47 10.22 -16.66 23.98
N ILE A 48 8.96 -16.88 24.34
CA ILE A 48 7.95 -15.83 24.46
C ILE A 48 8.32 -14.75 25.51
N GLY A 49 8.99 -15.12 26.59
CA GLY A 49 9.42 -14.14 27.62
C GLY A 49 10.36 -13.07 27.03
N ALA A 50 11.39 -13.49 26.29
CA ALA A 50 12.31 -12.58 25.62
C ALA A 50 11.60 -11.76 24.53
N ALA A 51 10.67 -12.38 23.79
CA ALA A 51 9.88 -11.72 22.76
C ALA A 51 9.02 -10.58 23.34
N LEU A 52 8.38 -10.79 24.50
CA LEU A 52 7.56 -9.76 25.14
C LEU A 52 8.41 -8.56 25.62
N VAL A 53 9.62 -8.81 26.13
CA VAL A 53 10.57 -7.73 26.48
C VAL A 53 10.99 -6.97 25.21
N ALA A 54 11.38 -7.69 24.15
CA ALA A 54 11.79 -7.07 22.90
C ALA A 54 10.68 -6.20 22.26
N LEU A 55 9.41 -6.59 22.38
CA LEU A 55 8.26 -5.81 21.92
C LEU A 55 8.13 -4.47 22.65
N GLN A 56 8.52 -4.39 23.92
CA GLN A 56 8.46 -3.16 24.72
C GLN A 56 9.64 -2.23 24.40
N ASP A 57 10.84 -2.79 24.22
CA ASP A 57 12.08 -2.02 24.20
C ASP A 57 12.56 -1.67 22.78
N LEU A 58 12.20 -2.46 21.77
CA LEU A 58 12.84 -2.38 20.45
C LEU A 58 12.00 -1.74 19.34
N GLY A 59 10.81 -1.22 19.61
CA GLY A 59 9.96 -0.62 18.55
C GLY A 59 9.70 -1.58 17.39
N ILE A 60 9.33 -2.83 17.70
CA ILE A 60 8.99 -3.87 16.73
C ILE A 60 7.74 -3.46 15.94
N GLU A 61 7.73 -3.70 14.64
CA GLU A 61 6.61 -3.40 13.75
C GLU A 61 5.88 -4.63 13.24
N VAL A 62 6.60 -5.74 13.08
CA VAL A 62 6.06 -7.03 12.61
C VAL A 62 6.76 -8.15 13.36
N ALA A 63 6.08 -9.26 13.57
CA ALA A 63 6.68 -10.48 14.10
C ALA A 63 6.64 -11.62 13.11
N ILE A 64 7.68 -12.45 13.12
CA ILE A 64 7.72 -13.75 12.45
C ILE A 64 7.73 -14.83 13.54
N VAL A 65 6.87 -15.84 13.42
CA VAL A 65 6.78 -16.95 14.35
C VAL A 65 7.03 -18.25 13.63
N ASP A 66 7.97 -19.04 14.14
CA ASP A 66 8.25 -20.36 13.65
C ASP A 66 7.23 -21.38 14.17
N LEU A 67 6.61 -22.13 13.24
CA LEU A 67 5.68 -23.21 13.53
C LEU A 67 6.27 -24.60 13.22
N THR A 68 7.50 -24.70 12.72
CA THR A 68 8.05 -25.95 12.21
C THR A 68 8.28 -26.99 13.29
N GLU A 69 8.58 -26.56 14.54
CA GLU A 69 8.81 -27.47 15.67
C GLU A 69 7.57 -27.69 16.52
N ASN A 70 6.78 -26.66 16.79
CA ASN A 70 5.60 -26.72 17.65
C ASN A 70 4.58 -25.64 17.29
N ALA A 71 3.63 -26.01 16.44
CA ALA A 71 2.59 -25.10 15.98
C ALA A 71 1.72 -24.57 17.15
N ALA A 72 1.34 -25.42 18.10
CA ALA A 72 0.48 -25.00 19.24
C ALA A 72 1.15 -23.92 20.11
N GLU A 73 2.45 -24.06 20.38
CA GLU A 73 3.21 -23.05 21.12
C GLU A 73 3.34 -21.76 20.33
N GLY A 74 3.58 -21.84 19.00
CA GLY A 74 3.61 -20.69 18.11
C GLY A 74 2.29 -19.91 18.10
N PHE A 75 1.15 -20.62 18.11
CA PHE A 75 -0.18 -20.01 18.23
C PHE A 75 -0.33 -19.26 19.57
N ALA A 76 -0.01 -19.91 20.67
CA ALA A 76 -0.09 -19.30 21.99
C ALA A 76 0.84 -18.08 22.12
N ALA A 77 2.04 -18.16 21.57
CA ALA A 77 3.00 -17.06 21.57
C ALA A 77 2.50 -15.87 20.75
N ALA A 78 2.00 -16.09 19.54
CA ALA A 78 1.45 -15.04 18.70
C ALA A 78 0.27 -14.31 19.36
N ALA A 79 -0.66 -15.06 19.96
CA ALA A 79 -1.80 -14.50 20.69
C ALA A 79 -1.33 -13.63 21.88
N ARG A 80 -0.35 -14.10 22.66
CA ARG A 80 0.22 -13.34 23.78
C ARG A 80 0.96 -12.09 23.33
N MET A 81 1.73 -12.16 22.23
CA MET A 81 2.42 -11.00 21.67
C MET A 81 1.42 -9.93 21.19
N LYS A 82 0.36 -10.32 20.46
CA LYS A 82 -0.68 -9.38 20.04
C LYS A 82 -1.39 -8.72 21.23
N ALA A 83 -1.72 -9.50 22.26
CA ALA A 83 -2.35 -8.98 23.47
C ALA A 83 -1.44 -7.99 24.24
N ALA A 84 -0.15 -8.31 24.36
CA ALA A 84 0.82 -7.44 25.04
C ALA A 84 1.13 -6.16 24.25
N TYR A 85 0.97 -6.18 22.94
CA TYR A 85 1.24 -5.03 22.07
C TYR A 85 0.03 -4.06 21.99
N ALA A 86 -1.17 -4.49 22.41
CA ALA A 86 -2.36 -3.64 22.40
C ALA A 86 -2.16 -2.33 23.19
N PRO A 87 -2.75 -1.20 22.79
CA PRO A 87 -3.72 -1.05 21.68
C PRO A 87 -3.11 -0.97 20.27
N ARG A 88 -1.78 -1.08 20.13
CA ARG A 88 -1.10 -1.13 18.84
C ARG A 88 -1.41 -2.45 18.12
N ARG A 89 -1.36 -2.43 16.81
CA ARG A 89 -1.55 -3.63 16.00
C ARG A 89 -0.19 -4.24 15.68
N LEU A 90 0.04 -5.48 16.13
CA LEU A 90 1.22 -6.27 15.79
C LEU A 90 0.84 -7.28 14.69
N PRO A 91 1.22 -7.05 13.43
CA PRO A 91 1.10 -8.09 12.41
C PRO A 91 2.03 -9.25 12.70
N VAL A 92 1.54 -10.47 12.51
CA VAL A 92 2.31 -11.69 12.74
C VAL A 92 2.28 -12.58 11.50
N LEU A 93 3.46 -12.85 10.94
CA LEU A 93 3.68 -13.82 9.89
C LEU A 93 4.15 -15.14 10.51
N ALA A 94 3.52 -16.24 10.18
CA ALA A 94 3.96 -17.57 10.59
C ALA A 94 4.72 -18.29 9.47
N LEU A 95 5.77 -19.03 9.82
CA LEU A 95 6.51 -19.89 8.92
C LEU A 95 6.37 -21.34 9.37
N GLY A 96 5.72 -22.16 8.55
CA GLY A 96 5.46 -23.57 8.82
C GLY A 96 4.05 -24.01 8.40
N ASP A 97 3.67 -25.18 8.82
CA ASP A 97 2.31 -25.71 8.60
C ASP A 97 1.47 -25.53 9.87
N PRO A 98 0.30 -24.94 9.78
CA PRO A 98 -0.55 -24.69 10.95
C PRO A 98 -1.29 -25.95 11.46
N ASP A 99 -0.90 -27.18 11.10
CA ASP A 99 -1.49 -28.45 11.57
C ASP A 99 -3.01 -28.37 11.87
N GLY A 100 -3.82 -28.15 10.82
CA GLY A 100 -5.29 -28.24 10.94
C GLY A 100 -5.98 -27.14 11.77
N SER A 101 -5.28 -26.14 12.27
CA SER A 101 -5.90 -25.00 12.91
C SER A 101 -6.49 -24.09 11.81
N GLY A 102 -7.81 -24.12 11.75
CA GLY A 102 -8.61 -23.47 10.72
C GLY A 102 -8.35 -21.96 10.59
N GLU A 103 -8.87 -21.37 9.53
CA GLU A 103 -8.94 -19.93 9.30
C GLU A 103 -9.39 -19.19 10.57
N GLY A 104 -8.58 -18.27 11.10
CA GLY A 104 -8.92 -17.46 12.26
C GLY A 104 -7.92 -17.47 13.42
N GLY A 105 -6.74 -18.06 13.25
CA GLY A 105 -5.66 -17.99 14.23
C GLY A 105 -5.07 -16.57 14.40
N PRO A 106 -4.10 -16.41 15.31
CA PRO A 106 -3.48 -15.11 15.60
C PRO A 106 -2.51 -14.64 14.49
N PHE A 107 -2.43 -15.33 13.37
CA PHE A 107 -1.54 -14.99 12.25
C PHE A 107 -2.27 -14.21 11.17
N ASP A 108 -1.59 -13.19 10.65
CA ASP A 108 -2.08 -12.38 9.53
C ASP A 108 -1.67 -13.01 8.19
N LEU A 109 -0.60 -13.81 8.17
CA LEU A 109 -0.16 -14.57 7.02
C LEU A 109 0.59 -15.83 7.48
N ILE A 110 0.40 -16.95 6.77
CA ILE A 110 1.15 -18.19 6.96
C ILE A 110 1.84 -18.56 5.65
N MET A 111 3.13 -18.87 5.71
CA MET A 111 3.91 -19.31 4.57
C MET A 111 4.70 -20.58 4.92
N ARG A 112 4.81 -21.51 3.95
CA ARG A 112 5.58 -22.74 4.13
C ARG A 112 7.01 -22.56 3.61
N PRO A 113 8.02 -22.97 4.38
CA PRO A 113 9.40 -23.06 3.88
C PRO A 113 9.52 -24.06 2.71
N PRO A 114 10.45 -23.86 1.76
CA PRO A 114 11.47 -22.80 1.74
C PRO A 114 10.94 -21.46 1.24
N VAL A 115 11.33 -20.38 1.90
CA VAL A 115 10.94 -19.00 1.56
C VAL A 115 12.15 -18.15 1.21
N HIS A 116 12.00 -17.27 0.22
CA HIS A 116 13.08 -16.34 -0.15
C HIS A 116 13.02 -15.07 0.71
N PRO A 117 14.14 -14.55 1.26
CA PRO A 117 14.14 -13.35 2.11
C PRO A 117 13.46 -12.12 1.49
N THR A 118 13.66 -11.87 0.19
CA THR A 118 13.01 -10.77 -0.53
C THR A 118 11.48 -10.92 -0.52
N GLN A 119 10.97 -12.14 -0.69
CA GLN A 119 9.54 -12.42 -0.63
C GLN A 119 8.97 -12.16 0.76
N ILE A 120 9.67 -12.62 1.79
CA ILE A 120 9.29 -12.33 3.19
C ILE A 120 9.30 -10.83 3.45
N ALA A 121 10.36 -10.11 3.05
CA ALA A 121 10.46 -8.66 3.22
C ALA A 121 9.24 -7.93 2.64
N LEU A 122 8.81 -8.27 1.43
CA LEU A 122 7.63 -7.67 0.79
C LEU A 122 6.33 -8.00 1.52
N ARG A 123 6.24 -9.21 2.08
CA ARG A 123 5.07 -9.59 2.90
C ARG A 123 5.04 -8.82 4.21
N LEU A 124 6.17 -8.72 4.91
CA LEU A 124 6.31 -7.93 6.13
C LEU A 124 5.95 -6.47 5.88
N GLU A 125 6.41 -5.91 4.77
CA GLU A 125 6.07 -4.54 4.37
C GLU A 125 4.56 -4.35 4.11
N SER A 126 3.93 -5.30 3.43
CA SER A 126 2.49 -5.28 3.21
C SER A 126 1.71 -5.35 4.53
N LEU A 127 2.11 -6.23 5.44
CA LEU A 127 1.50 -6.39 6.76
C LEU A 127 1.69 -5.15 7.64
N ALA A 128 2.90 -4.58 7.67
CA ALA A 128 3.18 -3.35 8.41
C ALA A 128 2.33 -2.18 7.88
N ARG A 129 2.20 -2.05 6.57
CA ARG A 129 1.33 -1.04 5.94
C ARG A 129 -0.13 -1.20 6.31
N ALA A 130 -0.66 -2.42 6.25
CA ALA A 130 -2.04 -2.67 6.64
C ALA A 130 -2.32 -2.24 8.09
N ALA A 131 -1.38 -2.49 9.01
CA ALA A 131 -1.47 -2.02 10.38
C ALA A 131 -1.44 -0.48 10.48
N VAL A 132 -0.56 0.18 9.71
CA VAL A 132 -0.51 1.66 9.63
C VAL A 132 -1.82 2.23 9.10
N THR A 133 -2.39 1.62 8.07
CA THR A 133 -3.67 2.06 7.47
C THR A 133 -4.81 2.03 8.50
N GLU A 134 -4.89 0.99 9.31
CA GLU A 134 -5.94 0.88 10.32
C GLU A 134 -5.71 1.85 11.48
N GLU A 135 -4.48 2.00 11.94
CA GLU A 135 -4.11 2.96 12.99
C GLU A 135 -4.37 4.40 12.54
N GLU A 136 -4.10 4.69 11.29
CA GLU A 136 -4.32 6.01 10.70
C GLU A 136 -5.81 6.32 10.55
N PHE A 137 -6.63 5.34 10.18
CA PHE A 137 -8.08 5.49 10.20
C PHE A 137 -8.60 5.91 11.59
N ASP A 138 -8.09 5.28 12.65
CA ASP A 138 -8.45 5.62 14.03
C ASP A 138 -8.04 7.07 14.39
N LEU A 139 -6.86 7.51 13.95
CA LEU A 139 -6.38 8.89 14.14
C LEU A 139 -7.24 9.92 13.37
N ARG A 140 -7.66 9.61 12.14
CA ARG A 140 -8.59 10.46 11.38
C ARG A 140 -9.96 10.51 12.05
N ALA A 141 -10.46 9.36 12.50
CA ALA A 141 -11.74 9.29 13.21
C ALA A 141 -11.74 10.19 14.45
N GLN A 142 -10.65 10.19 15.22
CA GLN A 142 -10.48 11.09 16.37
C GLN A 142 -10.45 12.56 15.95
N THR A 143 -9.67 12.90 14.91
CA THR A 143 -9.57 14.29 14.41
C THR A 143 -10.92 14.83 13.94
N LEU A 144 -11.71 14.00 13.27
CA LEU A 144 -13.05 14.37 12.81
C LEU A 144 -14.05 14.44 13.96
N ALA A 145 -13.96 13.53 14.94
CA ALA A 145 -14.84 13.51 16.12
C ALA A 145 -14.70 14.79 16.96
N GLU A 146 -13.48 15.30 17.15
CA GLU A 146 -13.22 16.58 17.83
C GLU A 146 -13.88 17.79 17.14
N ARG A 147 -14.25 17.63 15.87
CA ARG A 147 -14.95 18.65 15.07
C ARG A 147 -16.42 18.31 14.84
N GLY A 148 -16.97 17.42 15.67
CA GLY A 148 -18.37 17.05 15.67
C GLY A 148 -18.80 16.05 14.59
N LYS A 149 -17.83 15.45 13.84
CA LYS A 149 -18.11 14.44 12.82
C LYS A 149 -17.62 13.07 13.25
N ARG A 150 -18.56 12.17 13.57
CA ARG A 150 -18.22 10.77 13.86
C ARG A 150 -18.16 9.97 12.56
N LEU A 151 -17.02 9.27 12.33
CA LEU A 151 -16.90 8.27 11.28
C LEU A 151 -17.54 6.96 11.72
N GLU A 152 -18.24 6.31 10.79
CA GLU A 152 -18.66 4.92 10.99
C GLU A 152 -17.45 3.98 10.85
N PRO A 153 -17.40 2.90 11.64
CA PRO A 153 -16.39 1.86 11.45
C PRO A 153 -16.42 1.32 10.01
N PRO A 154 -15.25 0.95 9.45
CA PRO A 154 -15.18 0.39 8.11
C PRO A 154 -16.01 -0.91 8.02
N LYS A 155 -17.01 -0.93 7.15
CA LYS A 155 -17.83 -2.11 6.90
C LYS A 155 -17.18 -2.92 5.77
N VAL A 156 -16.56 -4.05 6.13
CA VAL A 156 -16.05 -5.01 5.14
C VAL A 156 -17.23 -5.71 4.50
N GLU A 157 -17.24 -5.79 3.17
CA GLU A 157 -18.28 -6.52 2.44
C GLU A 157 -18.29 -7.99 2.84
N GLN A 158 -19.46 -8.49 3.21
CA GLN A 158 -19.70 -9.90 3.44
C GLN A 158 -19.93 -10.58 2.08
N GLY A 159 -19.35 -11.73 1.87
CA GLY A 159 -19.47 -12.50 0.62
C GLY A 159 -18.14 -13.02 0.12
N PRO A 160 -18.17 -13.87 -0.92
CA PRO A 160 -16.97 -14.47 -1.48
C PRO A 160 -16.02 -13.40 -2.01
N LEU A 161 -14.72 -13.65 -1.90
CA LEU A 161 -13.68 -12.81 -2.49
C LEU A 161 -13.73 -12.95 -4.01
N GLN A 162 -13.68 -11.84 -4.72
CA GLN A 162 -13.72 -11.83 -6.18
C GLN A 162 -12.29 -11.84 -6.74
N ILE A 163 -11.89 -12.95 -7.36
CA ILE A 163 -10.53 -13.13 -7.90
C ILE A 163 -10.58 -13.24 -9.42
N LEU A 164 -9.87 -12.35 -10.12
CA LEU A 164 -9.65 -12.47 -11.55
C LEU A 164 -8.41 -13.34 -11.78
N THR A 165 -8.57 -14.39 -12.57
CA THR A 165 -7.46 -15.26 -12.99
C THR A 165 -7.22 -15.06 -14.49
N VAL A 166 -6.00 -14.66 -14.87
CA VAL A 166 -5.66 -14.29 -16.24
C VAL A 166 -4.59 -15.22 -16.80
N GLY A 167 -4.84 -15.84 -17.93
CA GLY A 167 -3.88 -16.67 -18.65
C GLY A 167 -4.51 -17.91 -19.29
N GLU A 168 -3.71 -18.69 -20.00
CA GLU A 168 -4.18 -19.89 -20.69
C GLU A 168 -4.64 -20.98 -19.71
N PRO A 169 -5.75 -21.69 -20.05
CA PRO A 169 -6.25 -22.78 -19.22
C PRO A 169 -5.29 -23.96 -19.27
N ALA A 170 -4.51 -24.13 -18.20
CA ALA A 170 -3.62 -25.26 -17.97
C ALA A 170 -4.09 -26.08 -16.76
N PRO A 171 -3.70 -27.37 -16.61
CA PRO A 171 -4.10 -28.18 -15.47
C PRO A 171 -3.79 -27.53 -14.10
N LYS A 172 -2.61 -26.92 -13.95
CA LYS A 172 -2.24 -26.20 -12.72
C LYS A 172 -3.07 -24.93 -12.51
N PHE A 173 -3.46 -24.22 -13.58
CA PHE A 173 -4.36 -23.07 -13.52
C PHE A 173 -5.75 -23.48 -13.00
N LEU A 174 -6.27 -24.61 -13.48
CA LEU A 174 -7.55 -25.17 -13.01
C LEU A 174 -7.44 -25.65 -11.55
N ALA A 175 -6.34 -26.27 -11.17
CA ALA A 175 -6.08 -26.69 -9.79
C ALA A 175 -6.05 -25.48 -8.83
N LEU A 176 -5.38 -24.38 -9.22
CA LEU A 176 -5.39 -23.14 -8.45
C LEU A 176 -6.79 -22.53 -8.35
N SER A 177 -7.55 -22.50 -9.45
CA SER A 177 -8.93 -22.01 -9.44
C SER A 177 -9.82 -22.83 -8.52
N HIS A 178 -9.62 -24.17 -8.47
CA HIS A 178 -10.32 -25.04 -7.55
C HIS A 178 -9.92 -24.76 -6.09
N ALA A 179 -8.64 -24.63 -5.81
CA ALA A 179 -8.13 -24.31 -4.47
C ALA A 179 -8.63 -22.94 -3.96
N LEU A 180 -8.72 -21.92 -4.84
CA LEU A 180 -9.30 -20.61 -4.50
C LEU A 180 -10.77 -20.74 -4.10
N ARG A 181 -11.56 -21.53 -4.84
CA ARG A 181 -12.97 -21.79 -4.50
C ARG A 181 -13.11 -22.54 -3.17
N ALA A 182 -12.23 -23.50 -2.90
CA ALA A 182 -12.18 -24.21 -1.61
C ALA A 182 -11.88 -23.27 -0.44
N CYS A 183 -11.16 -22.16 -0.68
CA CYS A 183 -10.93 -21.07 0.28
C CYS A 183 -12.05 -20.03 0.31
N GLY A 184 -13.22 -20.29 -0.28
CA GLY A 184 -14.38 -19.38 -0.26
C GLY A 184 -14.28 -18.19 -1.21
N ALA A 185 -13.42 -18.25 -2.24
CA ALA A 185 -13.33 -17.22 -3.26
C ALA A 185 -14.13 -17.62 -4.52
N GLU A 186 -14.65 -16.62 -5.22
CA GLU A 186 -15.18 -16.73 -6.58
C GLU A 186 -14.12 -16.35 -7.60
N THR A 187 -13.96 -17.18 -8.64
CA THR A 187 -12.95 -16.95 -9.66
C THR A 187 -13.59 -16.64 -11.00
N THR A 188 -13.16 -15.56 -11.64
CA THR A 188 -13.47 -15.22 -13.03
C THR A 188 -12.22 -15.44 -13.87
N GLY A 189 -12.32 -16.23 -14.94
CA GLY A 189 -11.20 -16.52 -15.86
C GLY A 189 -11.19 -15.56 -17.05
N ALA A 190 -10.05 -14.98 -17.36
CA ALA A 190 -9.79 -14.24 -18.59
C ALA A 190 -8.60 -14.89 -19.32
N PHE A 191 -8.76 -15.16 -20.61
CA PHE A 191 -7.74 -15.87 -21.38
C PHE A 191 -6.89 -14.95 -22.26
N THR A 192 -7.23 -13.67 -22.30
CA THR A 192 -6.48 -12.63 -23.03
C THR A 192 -6.36 -11.37 -22.18
N SER A 193 -5.36 -10.55 -22.47
CA SER A 193 -5.20 -9.24 -21.84
C SER A 193 -6.39 -8.32 -22.09
N TYR A 194 -6.98 -8.38 -23.28
CA TYR A 194 -8.17 -7.59 -23.63
C TYR A 194 -9.34 -7.94 -22.72
N THR A 195 -9.72 -9.23 -22.64
CA THR A 195 -10.81 -9.70 -21.75
C THR A 195 -10.53 -9.39 -20.27
N ALA A 196 -9.26 -9.47 -19.85
CA ALA A 196 -8.87 -9.12 -18.49
C ALA A 196 -9.17 -7.65 -18.18
N PHE A 197 -8.79 -6.72 -19.07
CA PHE A 197 -9.06 -5.30 -18.87
C PHE A 197 -10.55 -4.97 -18.99
N ASP A 198 -11.31 -5.62 -19.85
CA ASP A 198 -12.77 -5.45 -19.92
C ASP A 198 -13.40 -5.81 -18.58
N TYR A 199 -13.08 -6.99 -18.01
CA TYR A 199 -13.59 -7.38 -16.71
C TYR A 199 -13.14 -6.43 -15.58
N LEU A 200 -11.89 -5.96 -15.58
CA LEU A 200 -11.38 -5.01 -14.61
C LEU A 200 -12.07 -3.63 -14.68
N HIS A 201 -12.62 -3.26 -15.85
CA HIS A 201 -13.39 -2.04 -15.99
C HIS A 201 -14.86 -2.20 -15.60
N GLU A 202 -15.45 -3.37 -15.84
CA GLU A 202 -16.86 -3.65 -15.59
C GLU A 202 -17.15 -4.06 -14.13
N ARG A 203 -16.18 -4.74 -13.48
CA ARG A 203 -16.36 -5.37 -12.16
C ARG A 203 -15.23 -4.99 -11.21
N SER A 204 -15.52 -5.11 -9.91
CA SER A 204 -14.51 -4.97 -8.87
C SER A 204 -13.94 -6.33 -8.50
N PHE A 205 -12.62 -6.42 -8.38
CA PHE A 205 -11.91 -7.61 -7.94
C PHE A 205 -11.09 -7.30 -6.69
N ASP A 206 -10.98 -8.29 -5.80
CA ASP A 206 -10.18 -8.18 -4.58
C ASP A 206 -8.71 -8.54 -4.82
N ALA A 207 -8.41 -9.36 -5.82
CA ALA A 207 -7.05 -9.66 -6.29
C ALA A 207 -7.06 -10.16 -7.74
N VAL A 208 -5.90 -10.09 -8.39
CA VAL A 208 -5.67 -10.61 -9.73
C VAL A 208 -4.55 -11.64 -9.69
N VAL A 209 -4.75 -12.80 -10.30
CA VAL A 209 -3.72 -13.81 -10.51
C VAL A 209 -3.35 -13.80 -11.99
N LEU A 210 -2.10 -13.51 -12.27
CA LEU A 210 -1.53 -13.51 -13.62
C LEU A 210 -0.76 -14.81 -13.82
N TRP A 211 -1.23 -15.63 -14.71
CA TRP A 211 -0.59 -16.89 -15.08
C TRP A 211 0.42 -16.64 -16.19
N ALA A 212 1.71 -16.71 -15.85
CA ALA A 212 2.78 -16.59 -16.82
C ALA A 212 3.21 -18.00 -17.31
N GLY A 213 2.48 -18.53 -18.26
CA GLY A 213 2.85 -19.72 -19.01
C GLY A 213 3.98 -19.40 -20.01
N GLN A 214 3.76 -19.67 -21.30
CA GLN A 214 4.72 -19.26 -22.33
C GLN A 214 4.69 -17.76 -22.65
N GLY A 215 3.65 -17.03 -22.21
CA GLY A 215 3.43 -15.60 -22.44
C GLY A 215 3.83 -14.68 -21.27
N GLN A 216 5.03 -14.82 -20.72
CA GLN A 216 5.50 -14.04 -19.55
C GLN A 216 5.42 -12.51 -19.76
N ALA A 217 5.73 -12.04 -20.97
CA ALA A 217 5.69 -10.61 -21.31
C ALA A 217 4.28 -10.02 -21.24
N GLU A 218 3.26 -10.80 -21.58
CA GLU A 218 1.86 -10.37 -21.53
C GLU A 218 1.40 -10.18 -20.07
N ALA A 219 1.69 -11.14 -19.18
CA ALA A 219 1.36 -11.05 -17.76
C ALA A 219 1.99 -9.80 -17.11
N LEU A 220 3.27 -9.54 -17.39
CA LEU A 220 3.97 -8.35 -16.89
C LEU A 220 3.43 -7.04 -17.52
N SER A 221 2.99 -7.08 -18.77
CA SER A 221 2.36 -5.94 -19.42
C SER A 221 1.01 -5.59 -18.78
N ILE A 222 0.20 -6.60 -18.42
CA ILE A 222 -1.06 -6.41 -17.69
C ILE A 222 -0.78 -5.77 -16.31
N ALA A 223 0.18 -6.30 -15.55
CA ALA A 223 0.55 -5.72 -14.27
C ALA A 223 0.97 -4.26 -14.40
N ALA A 224 1.84 -3.94 -15.35
CA ALA A 224 2.27 -2.57 -15.63
C ALA A 224 1.11 -1.65 -16.07
N GLY A 225 0.15 -2.17 -16.85
CA GLY A 225 -1.07 -1.47 -17.24
C GLY A 225 -1.96 -1.14 -16.03
N MET A 226 -2.17 -2.10 -15.15
CA MET A 226 -2.93 -1.90 -13.91
C MET A 226 -2.29 -0.82 -13.02
N ARG A 227 -0.95 -0.80 -12.88
CA ARG A 227 -0.23 0.20 -12.06
C ARG A 227 -0.32 1.62 -12.63
N ARG A 228 -0.55 1.77 -13.92
CA ARG A 228 -0.76 3.08 -14.57
C ARG A 228 -2.22 3.56 -14.52
N ASN A 229 -3.15 2.67 -14.20
CA ASN A 229 -4.56 3.01 -14.12
C ASN A 229 -4.95 3.40 -12.69
N THR A 230 -5.47 4.61 -12.49
CA THR A 230 -5.84 5.17 -11.19
C THR A 230 -6.91 4.36 -10.45
N ARG A 231 -7.75 3.60 -11.16
CA ARG A 231 -8.79 2.73 -10.57
C ARG A 231 -8.26 1.35 -10.19
N LEU A 232 -7.25 0.85 -10.92
CA LEU A 232 -6.74 -0.51 -10.79
C LEU A 232 -5.44 -0.58 -9.98
N PHE A 233 -4.80 0.57 -9.74
CA PHE A 233 -3.49 0.69 -9.10
C PHE A 233 -3.36 -0.09 -7.78
N HIS A 234 -4.42 -0.13 -7.00
CA HIS A 234 -4.40 -0.70 -5.65
C HIS A 234 -4.69 -2.21 -5.61
N ILE A 235 -5.24 -2.78 -6.69
CA ILE A 235 -5.59 -4.20 -6.72
C ILE A 235 -4.31 -5.03 -6.65
N PRO A 236 -4.15 -5.93 -5.64
CA PRO A 236 -2.99 -6.79 -5.54
C PRO A 236 -2.93 -7.80 -6.68
N THR A 237 -1.71 -8.03 -7.18
CA THR A 237 -1.45 -8.95 -8.28
C THR A 237 -0.50 -10.05 -7.82
N MET A 238 -0.93 -11.32 -7.96
CA MET A 238 -0.09 -12.50 -7.82
C MET A 238 0.40 -12.93 -9.20
N LEU A 239 1.71 -13.08 -9.38
CA LEU A 239 2.28 -13.69 -10.59
C LEU A 239 2.58 -15.16 -10.32
N TYR A 240 2.02 -16.06 -11.12
CA TYR A 240 2.33 -17.47 -11.08
C TYR A 240 3.28 -17.80 -12.24
N LEU A 241 4.52 -18.13 -11.93
CA LEU A 241 5.55 -18.45 -12.91
C LEU A 241 5.58 -19.96 -13.18
N HIS A 242 5.70 -20.32 -14.44
CA HIS A 242 5.99 -21.71 -14.83
C HIS A 242 7.40 -22.10 -14.38
N SER A 243 7.60 -23.39 -14.06
CA SER A 243 8.94 -23.94 -13.77
C SER A 243 9.89 -23.70 -14.97
N GLY A 244 11.04 -23.05 -14.74
CA GLY A 244 11.99 -22.69 -15.79
C GLY A 244 11.80 -21.28 -16.36
N SER A 245 11.02 -20.42 -15.72
CA SER A 245 10.93 -19.01 -16.08
C SER A 245 12.26 -18.28 -15.82
N ASP A 246 12.68 -17.45 -16.76
CA ASP A 246 13.88 -16.60 -16.63
C ASP A 246 13.63 -15.31 -15.82
N ILE A 247 12.39 -15.06 -15.38
CA ILE A 247 12.05 -13.86 -14.60
C ILE A 247 12.53 -14.06 -13.16
N GLY A 248 13.48 -13.22 -12.75
CA GLY A 248 13.90 -13.15 -11.35
C GLY A 248 12.82 -12.49 -10.47
N PRO A 249 12.75 -12.87 -9.16
CA PRO A 249 11.82 -12.26 -8.23
C PRO A 249 11.85 -10.72 -8.23
N ASN A 250 13.05 -10.13 -8.25
CA ASN A 250 13.23 -8.68 -8.23
C ASN A 250 12.61 -8.02 -9.47
N GLU A 251 12.80 -8.60 -10.66
CA GLU A 251 12.21 -8.07 -11.89
C GLU A 251 10.67 -8.07 -11.84
N ALA A 252 10.07 -9.14 -11.33
CA ALA A 252 8.62 -9.22 -11.17
C ALA A 252 8.10 -8.11 -10.24
N TYR A 253 8.77 -7.91 -9.11
CA TYR A 253 8.39 -6.88 -8.13
C TYR A 253 8.59 -5.47 -8.66
N ASP A 254 9.66 -5.19 -9.39
CA ASP A 254 9.90 -3.90 -10.04
C ASP A 254 8.81 -3.53 -11.07
N ARG A 255 8.14 -4.54 -11.62
CA ARG A 255 7.00 -4.35 -12.52
C ARG A 255 5.65 -4.22 -11.81
N GLY A 256 5.65 -4.17 -10.48
CA GLY A 256 4.46 -3.92 -9.67
C GLY A 256 3.67 -5.17 -9.29
N ILE A 257 4.25 -6.36 -9.43
CA ILE A 257 3.70 -7.59 -8.88
C ILE A 257 3.71 -7.49 -7.34
N THR A 258 2.64 -7.95 -6.71
CA THR A 258 2.51 -7.91 -5.25
C THR A 258 3.09 -9.17 -4.61
N ASP A 259 2.92 -10.34 -5.22
CA ASP A 259 3.46 -11.60 -4.76
C ASP A 259 3.74 -12.55 -5.91
N LEU A 260 4.63 -13.52 -5.68
CA LEU A 260 5.12 -14.47 -6.66
C LEU A 260 4.91 -15.91 -6.19
N ALA A 261 4.33 -16.76 -7.01
CA ALA A 261 4.32 -18.19 -6.85
C ALA A 261 5.01 -18.87 -8.04
N THR A 262 5.63 -20.02 -7.81
CA THR A 262 6.29 -20.81 -8.85
C THR A 262 5.53 -22.11 -9.11
N GLY A 263 5.85 -22.80 -10.18
CA GLY A 263 5.26 -24.08 -10.53
C GLY A 263 5.43 -25.19 -9.47
N ASP A 264 6.35 -25.00 -8.53
CA ASP A 264 6.62 -25.93 -7.42
C ASP A 264 5.85 -25.55 -6.16
N THR A 265 5.26 -24.33 -6.11
CA THR A 265 4.41 -23.93 -4.99
C THR A 265 3.06 -24.67 -5.06
N PRO A 266 2.63 -25.34 -3.99
CA PRO A 266 1.34 -26.03 -3.95
C PRO A 266 0.17 -25.07 -4.23
N ALA A 267 -0.85 -25.55 -4.94
CA ALA A 267 -2.00 -24.72 -5.33
C ALA A 267 -2.78 -24.19 -4.11
N ASP A 268 -2.88 -24.99 -3.04
CA ASP A 268 -3.54 -24.62 -1.79
C ASP A 268 -2.77 -23.51 -1.05
N GLU A 269 -1.44 -23.53 -1.06
CA GLU A 269 -0.63 -22.45 -0.50
C GLU A 269 -0.77 -21.17 -1.32
N THR A 270 -0.68 -21.29 -2.63
CA THR A 270 -0.88 -20.13 -3.53
C THR A 270 -2.26 -19.52 -3.30
N ALA A 271 -3.31 -20.34 -3.19
CA ALA A 271 -4.67 -19.88 -2.94
C ALA A 271 -4.79 -19.16 -1.60
N ARG A 272 -4.24 -19.70 -0.50
CA ARG A 272 -4.23 -19.03 0.81
C ARG A 272 -3.52 -17.66 0.74
N ARG A 273 -2.42 -17.57 0.02
CA ARG A 273 -1.67 -16.31 -0.15
C ARG A 273 -2.47 -15.28 -0.96
N VAL A 274 -3.14 -15.69 -2.03
CA VAL A 274 -4.04 -14.82 -2.81
C VAL A 274 -5.22 -14.33 -1.95
N VAL A 275 -5.83 -15.24 -1.18
CA VAL A 275 -6.94 -14.90 -0.27
C VAL A 275 -6.51 -13.91 0.80
N ALA A 276 -5.31 -14.06 1.37
CA ALA A 276 -4.77 -13.09 2.33
C ALA A 276 -4.59 -11.69 1.71
N LEU A 277 -4.04 -11.61 0.49
CA LEU A 277 -3.93 -10.37 -0.26
C LEU A 277 -5.30 -9.73 -0.53
N ALA A 278 -6.26 -10.52 -0.98
CA ALA A 278 -7.60 -10.10 -1.30
C ALA A 278 -8.34 -9.56 -0.05
N ARG A 279 -8.21 -10.24 1.09
CA ARG A 279 -8.77 -9.78 2.38
C ARG A 279 -8.20 -8.45 2.82
N THR A 280 -6.88 -8.29 2.72
CA THR A 280 -6.19 -7.01 3.03
C THR A 280 -6.71 -5.90 2.13
N HIS A 281 -6.76 -6.13 0.82
CA HIS A 281 -7.28 -5.15 -0.14
C HIS A 281 -8.74 -4.76 0.14
N ARG A 282 -9.61 -5.76 0.40
CA ARG A 282 -11.03 -5.52 0.75
C ARG A 282 -11.17 -4.68 2.02
N ARG A 283 -10.31 -4.93 3.02
CA ARG A 283 -10.27 -4.13 4.26
C ARG A 283 -9.82 -2.70 4.01
N GLU A 284 -8.76 -2.48 3.24
CA GLU A 284 -8.31 -1.15 2.83
C GLU A 284 -9.38 -0.40 2.01
N ALA A 285 -10.07 -1.09 1.10
CA ALA A 285 -11.18 -0.51 0.35
C ALA A 285 -12.36 -0.11 1.28
N ALA A 286 -12.64 -0.90 2.32
CA ALA A 286 -13.64 -0.56 3.32
C ALA A 286 -13.27 0.71 4.11
N ILE A 287 -12.00 0.85 4.48
CA ILE A 287 -11.46 2.05 5.13
C ILE A 287 -11.61 3.27 4.20
N ARG A 288 -11.24 3.16 2.94
CA ARG A 288 -11.41 4.25 1.95
C ARG A 288 -12.87 4.67 1.82
N ARG A 289 -13.80 3.72 1.69
CA ARG A 289 -15.25 4.01 1.61
C ARG A 289 -15.77 4.67 2.87
N ALA A 290 -15.29 4.26 4.05
CA ALA A 290 -15.68 4.90 5.31
C ALA A 290 -15.21 6.37 5.37
N LEU A 291 -14.00 6.65 4.89
CA LEU A 291 -13.46 8.00 4.80
C LEU A 291 -14.16 8.86 3.72
N GLU A 292 -14.56 8.27 2.60
CA GLU A 292 -15.29 8.97 1.55
C GLU A 292 -16.68 9.49 2.03
N LYS A 293 -17.33 8.78 2.95
CA LYS A 293 -18.59 9.24 3.57
C LYS A 293 -18.43 10.51 4.40
N ALA A 294 -17.21 10.87 4.80
CA ALA A 294 -16.94 12.14 5.47
C ALA A 294 -16.99 13.34 4.50
N ARG A 295 -16.92 13.11 3.19
CA ARG A 295 -17.07 14.16 2.17
C ARG A 295 -18.47 14.78 2.29
N GLY A 296 -18.56 16.08 2.13
CA GLY A 296 -19.83 16.81 2.31
C GLY A 296 -20.16 17.19 3.75
N SER A 297 -19.27 16.93 4.71
CA SER A 297 -19.46 17.29 6.12
C SER A 297 -19.21 18.76 6.46
N GLY A 298 -18.84 19.60 5.48
CA GLY A 298 -18.38 20.98 5.71
C GLY A 298 -16.96 21.10 6.25
N LEU A 299 -16.34 19.99 6.63
CA LEU A 299 -14.94 19.91 7.08
C LEU A 299 -13.95 19.68 5.94
N MET A 300 -14.46 19.26 4.78
CA MET A 300 -13.68 19.01 3.57
C MET A 300 -13.76 20.20 2.62
N ASP A 301 -12.73 20.36 1.77
CA ASP A 301 -12.77 21.34 0.68
C ASP A 301 -13.92 21.02 -0.28
N ALA A 302 -14.80 21.96 -0.48
CA ALA A 302 -16.05 21.75 -1.23
C ALA A 302 -15.82 21.39 -2.71
N ALA A 303 -14.73 21.89 -3.30
CA ALA A 303 -14.42 21.65 -4.70
C ALA A 303 -13.76 20.29 -4.93
N THR A 304 -12.87 19.85 -4.04
CA THR A 304 -12.05 18.65 -4.24
C THR A 304 -12.44 17.47 -3.36
N GLY A 305 -13.18 17.70 -2.28
CA GLY A 305 -13.49 16.69 -1.27
C GLY A 305 -12.25 16.25 -0.45
N LEU A 306 -11.14 16.97 -0.55
CA LEU A 306 -9.93 16.75 0.23
C LEU A 306 -10.03 17.47 1.59
N PHE A 307 -9.08 17.24 2.49
CA PHE A 307 -9.02 17.98 3.74
C PHE A 307 -8.85 19.49 3.47
N THR A 308 -9.55 20.30 4.27
CA THR A 308 -9.24 21.73 4.35
C THR A 308 -7.90 21.94 5.05
N ARG A 309 -7.32 23.12 4.90
CA ARG A 309 -6.07 23.52 5.57
C ARG A 309 -6.11 23.28 7.08
N ASP A 310 -7.19 23.71 7.73
CA ASP A 310 -7.32 23.63 9.19
C ASP A 310 -7.52 22.21 9.70
N LEU A 311 -8.31 21.39 8.97
CA LEU A 311 -8.46 19.99 9.29
C LEU A 311 -7.15 19.23 9.13
N PHE A 312 -6.41 19.53 8.04
CA PHE A 312 -5.11 18.91 7.78
C PHE A 312 -4.08 19.28 8.85
N ALA A 313 -4.00 20.54 9.24
CA ALA A 313 -3.07 20.99 10.28
C ALA A 313 -3.31 20.25 11.62
N ALA A 314 -4.58 20.12 12.04
CA ALA A 314 -4.93 19.40 13.26
C ALA A 314 -4.61 17.90 13.16
N HIS A 315 -4.92 17.30 12.00
CA HIS A 315 -4.62 15.88 11.77
C HIS A 315 -3.12 15.62 11.69
N LEU A 316 -2.36 16.48 11.00
CA LEU A 316 -0.91 16.37 10.88
C LEU A 316 -0.20 16.48 12.24
N ALA A 317 -0.68 17.35 13.15
CA ALA A 317 -0.18 17.43 14.51
C ALA A 317 -0.43 16.12 15.28
N ARG A 318 -1.60 15.50 15.13
CA ARG A 318 -1.93 14.20 15.72
C ARG A 318 -1.07 13.07 15.16
N LEU A 319 -0.88 13.05 13.83
CA LEU A 319 0.03 12.11 13.18
C LEU A 319 1.46 12.24 13.68
N SER A 320 1.96 13.48 13.81
CA SER A 320 3.30 13.76 14.34
C SER A 320 3.49 13.14 15.72
N THR A 321 2.57 13.37 16.64
CA THR A 321 2.61 12.77 17.99
C THR A 321 2.57 11.25 17.93
N ALA A 322 1.69 10.66 17.13
CA ALA A 322 1.54 9.22 17.00
C ALA A 322 2.77 8.56 16.38
N MET A 323 3.34 9.14 15.33
CA MET A 323 4.54 8.60 14.67
C MET A 323 5.77 8.72 15.54
N HIS A 324 5.93 9.85 16.24
CA HIS A 324 7.02 10.01 17.23
C HIS A 324 6.96 8.96 18.34
N ALA A 325 5.79 8.75 18.94
CA ALA A 325 5.59 7.74 19.99
C ALA A 325 5.86 6.30 19.52
N ARG A 326 5.86 6.06 18.21
CA ARG A 326 6.12 4.75 17.60
C ARG A 326 7.50 4.63 16.96
N HIS A 327 8.32 5.66 17.06
CA HIS A 327 9.62 5.76 16.37
C HIS A 327 9.52 5.52 14.85
N ARG A 328 8.39 5.93 14.24
CA ARG A 328 8.15 5.85 12.81
C ARG A 328 8.35 7.21 12.16
N PRO A 329 8.92 7.28 10.95
CA PRO A 329 9.03 8.54 10.22
C PRO A 329 7.65 9.06 9.81
N LEU A 330 7.56 10.37 9.69
CA LEU A 330 6.44 11.05 9.08
C LEU A 330 7.01 12.00 8.04
N SER A 331 6.57 11.87 6.81
CA SER A 331 6.95 12.80 5.75
C SER A 331 5.75 13.56 5.22
N VAL A 332 5.99 14.76 4.74
CA VAL A 332 5.02 15.61 4.06
C VAL A 332 5.53 15.99 2.68
N ALA A 333 4.60 16.19 1.74
CA ALA A 333 4.92 16.78 0.46
C ALA A 333 3.95 17.92 0.14
N VAL A 334 4.45 18.88 -0.64
CA VAL A 334 3.67 19.99 -1.19
C VAL A 334 3.75 19.90 -2.70
N LEU A 335 2.58 19.93 -3.34
CA LEU A 335 2.39 20.02 -4.78
C LEU A 335 1.77 21.40 -5.06
N ARG A 336 2.47 22.25 -5.80
CA ARG A 336 1.96 23.53 -6.27
C ARG A 336 1.82 23.46 -7.78
N ILE A 337 0.67 23.86 -8.31
CA ILE A 337 0.48 23.95 -9.77
C ILE A 337 1.50 24.93 -10.33
N SER A 338 2.34 24.46 -11.28
CA SER A 338 3.39 25.29 -11.90
C SER A 338 2.76 26.36 -12.77
N GLU A 339 3.24 27.59 -12.67
CA GLU A 339 2.74 28.67 -13.51
C GLU A 339 3.33 28.60 -14.93
N SER A 340 2.48 28.79 -15.91
CA SER A 340 2.85 29.01 -17.31
C SER A 340 1.94 30.07 -17.93
N PRO A 341 2.36 30.73 -19.03
CA PRO A 341 1.50 31.68 -19.72
C PRO A 341 0.16 31.07 -20.15
N GLU A 342 0.17 29.82 -20.63
CA GLU A 342 -1.02 29.06 -21.00
C GLU A 342 -1.95 28.85 -19.79
N LEU A 343 -1.39 28.45 -18.67
CA LEU A 343 -2.17 28.21 -17.45
C LEU A 343 -2.73 29.50 -16.86
N GLY A 344 -2.00 30.63 -17.00
CA GLY A 344 -2.47 31.95 -16.64
C GLY A 344 -3.73 32.34 -17.41
N LEU A 345 -3.77 32.05 -18.72
CA LEU A 345 -4.95 32.24 -19.55
C LEU A 345 -6.10 31.33 -19.10
N MET A 346 -5.85 30.03 -18.89
CA MET A 346 -6.87 29.09 -18.43
C MET A 346 -7.45 29.50 -17.06
N ARG A 347 -6.63 30.07 -16.19
CA ARG A 347 -7.05 30.61 -14.89
C ARG A 347 -7.95 31.83 -15.04
N SER A 348 -7.56 32.82 -15.87
CA SER A 348 -8.35 34.04 -16.08
C SER A 348 -9.72 33.76 -16.71
N GLU A 349 -9.85 32.70 -17.46
CA GLU A 349 -11.09 32.25 -18.10
C GLU A 349 -11.90 31.24 -17.28
N GLY A 350 -11.42 30.84 -16.08
CA GLY A 350 -12.10 29.92 -15.16
C GLY A 350 -12.03 28.42 -15.54
N TRP A 351 -11.21 28.06 -16.55
CA TRP A 351 -11.04 26.64 -16.94
C TRP A 351 -10.22 25.84 -15.91
N LEU A 352 -9.21 26.49 -15.31
CA LEU A 352 -8.46 25.85 -14.22
C LEU A 352 -9.37 25.51 -13.05
N ASP A 353 -10.29 26.40 -12.64
CA ASP A 353 -11.21 26.14 -11.53
C ASP A 353 -12.14 24.97 -11.83
N ARG A 354 -12.53 24.78 -13.08
CA ARG A 354 -13.30 23.59 -13.51
C ARG A 354 -12.50 22.31 -13.48
N ALA A 355 -11.17 22.37 -13.66
CA ALA A 355 -10.27 21.22 -13.60
C ALA A 355 -9.95 20.81 -12.14
N ILE A 356 -10.00 21.73 -11.18
CA ILE A 356 -9.63 21.49 -9.77
C ILE A 356 -10.35 20.29 -9.13
N PRO A 357 -11.67 20.08 -9.30
CA PRO A 357 -12.35 18.91 -8.76
C PRO A 357 -11.79 17.59 -9.29
N GLN A 358 -11.48 17.54 -10.60
CA GLN A 358 -10.88 16.37 -11.23
C GLN A 358 -9.47 16.12 -10.71
N ILE A 359 -8.65 17.18 -10.58
CA ILE A 359 -7.28 17.10 -10.01
C ILE A 359 -7.35 16.55 -8.58
N GLY A 360 -8.22 17.12 -7.72
CA GLY A 360 -8.40 16.64 -6.35
C GLY A 360 -8.82 15.18 -6.27
N SER A 361 -9.76 14.77 -7.13
CA SER A 361 -10.18 13.38 -7.24
C SER A 361 -9.04 12.45 -7.67
N MET A 362 -8.21 12.88 -8.63
CA MET A 362 -7.05 12.10 -9.10
C MET A 362 -6.02 11.95 -7.99
N ILE A 363 -5.63 13.04 -7.29
CA ILE A 363 -4.70 12.97 -6.18
C ILE A 363 -5.23 12.01 -5.11
N GLY A 364 -6.49 12.17 -4.70
CA GLY A 364 -7.12 11.33 -3.68
C GLY A 364 -7.20 9.84 -4.05
N ARG A 365 -7.19 9.49 -5.34
CA ARG A 365 -7.17 8.09 -5.80
C ARG A 365 -5.76 7.52 -5.94
N LEU A 366 -4.76 8.36 -6.15
CA LEU A 366 -3.37 7.95 -6.37
C LEU A 366 -2.60 7.75 -5.07
N VAL A 367 -3.10 8.28 -3.95
CA VAL A 367 -2.54 8.06 -2.62
C VAL A 367 -3.02 6.74 -2.02
N ARG A 368 -2.30 6.24 -1.06
CA ARG A 368 -2.68 5.06 -0.26
C ARG A 368 -3.79 5.41 0.73
N ALA A 369 -4.39 4.41 1.36
CA ALA A 369 -5.47 4.63 2.34
C ALA A 369 -4.95 5.34 3.60
N GLU A 370 -3.71 5.08 3.99
CA GLU A 370 -3.03 5.73 5.11
C GLU A 370 -2.56 7.16 4.82
N ASP A 371 -2.42 7.54 3.55
CA ASP A 371 -1.96 8.88 3.19
C ASP A 371 -3.10 9.89 3.28
N THR A 372 -2.83 11.07 3.81
CA THR A 372 -3.81 12.15 3.91
C THR A 372 -3.49 13.25 2.92
N VAL A 373 -4.51 13.73 2.23
CA VAL A 373 -4.39 14.81 1.24
C VAL A 373 -5.25 16.00 1.61
N ALA A 374 -4.70 17.18 1.44
CA ALA A 374 -5.41 18.44 1.69
C ALA A 374 -5.23 19.43 0.54
N ARG A 375 -6.18 20.32 0.39
CA ARG A 375 -6.04 21.55 -0.41
C ARG A 375 -5.74 22.71 0.54
N LEU A 376 -4.53 23.25 0.46
CA LEU A 376 -4.09 24.36 1.34
C LEU A 376 -4.43 25.75 0.78
N ALA A 377 -4.44 25.86 -0.55
CA ALA A 377 -4.74 27.06 -1.32
C ALA A 377 -5.33 26.67 -2.68
N PRO A 378 -5.83 27.61 -3.49
CA PRO A 378 -6.43 27.30 -4.80
C PRO A 378 -5.60 26.40 -5.70
N ASP A 379 -4.29 26.55 -5.67
CA ASP A 379 -3.31 25.85 -6.50
C ASP A 379 -2.28 25.03 -5.71
N VAL A 380 -2.50 24.84 -4.39
CA VAL A 380 -1.55 24.15 -3.51
C VAL A 380 -2.21 22.99 -2.80
N PHE A 381 -1.63 21.80 -2.98
CA PHE A 381 -2.02 20.57 -2.30
C PHE A 381 -0.90 20.12 -1.35
N ALA A 382 -1.26 19.55 -0.23
CA ALA A 382 -0.35 18.93 0.71
C ALA A 382 -0.71 17.47 0.94
N LEU A 383 0.33 16.66 1.14
CA LEU A 383 0.19 15.24 1.43
C LEU A 383 0.96 14.92 2.71
N ALA A 384 0.39 14.06 3.55
CA ALA A 384 1.07 13.46 4.69
C ALA A 384 1.20 11.97 4.48
N PHE A 385 2.40 11.45 4.71
CA PHE A 385 2.79 10.06 4.50
C PHE A 385 3.26 9.45 5.82
N PRO A 386 2.37 8.83 6.60
CA PRO A 386 2.76 8.15 7.83
C PRO A 386 3.62 6.92 7.53
N ALA A 387 4.61 6.68 8.38
CA ALA A 387 5.60 5.60 8.27
C ALA A 387 6.38 5.60 6.93
N ALA A 388 6.55 6.76 6.30
CA ALA A 388 7.34 6.93 5.09
C ALA A 388 8.47 7.94 5.31
N ASN A 389 9.66 7.65 4.77
CA ASN A 389 10.78 8.58 4.77
C ASN A 389 10.63 9.64 3.65
N GLN A 390 11.49 10.66 3.68
CA GLN A 390 11.46 11.75 2.69
C GLN A 390 11.55 11.27 1.24
N GLU A 391 12.40 10.28 0.97
CA GLU A 391 12.59 9.77 -0.39
C GLU A 391 11.35 9.04 -0.91
N ALA A 392 10.74 8.20 -0.09
CA ALA A 392 9.49 7.52 -0.44
C ALA A 392 8.34 8.51 -0.67
N ALA A 393 8.24 9.56 0.16
CA ALA A 393 7.26 10.64 -0.01
C ALA A 393 7.51 11.43 -1.29
N ARG A 394 8.78 11.75 -1.61
CA ARG A 394 9.17 12.44 -2.84
C ARG A 394 8.77 11.64 -4.08
N VAL A 395 9.12 10.35 -4.12
CA VAL A 395 8.79 9.45 -5.25
C VAL A 395 7.26 9.32 -5.41
N ALA A 396 6.51 9.22 -4.31
CA ALA A 396 5.05 9.17 -4.36
C ALA A 396 4.47 10.47 -4.93
N ALA A 397 4.95 11.63 -4.50
CA ALA A 397 4.52 12.93 -4.99
C ALA A 397 4.87 13.13 -6.48
N GLU A 398 6.08 12.74 -6.91
CA GLU A 398 6.51 12.79 -8.32
C GLU A 398 5.63 11.90 -9.21
N ARG A 399 5.29 10.70 -8.75
CA ARG A 399 4.38 9.80 -9.49
C ARG A 399 3.00 10.42 -9.65
N ILE A 400 2.43 11.02 -8.59
CA ILE A 400 1.14 11.69 -8.63
C ILE A 400 1.19 12.84 -9.63
N GLY A 401 2.20 13.71 -9.54
CA GLY A 401 2.40 14.81 -10.47
C GLY A 401 2.53 14.35 -11.93
N ALA A 402 3.29 13.28 -12.19
CA ALA A 402 3.48 12.72 -13.53
C ALA A 402 2.18 12.19 -14.13
N VAL A 403 1.34 11.49 -13.36
CA VAL A 403 0.04 10.99 -13.84
C VAL A 403 -0.89 12.14 -14.21
N ILE A 404 -0.93 13.21 -13.40
CA ILE A 404 -1.77 14.37 -13.68
C ILE A 404 -1.23 15.13 -14.89
N ALA A 405 0.09 15.28 -15.05
CA ALA A 405 0.71 15.93 -16.19
C ALA A 405 0.44 15.22 -17.54
N CYS A 406 0.16 13.92 -17.50
CA CYS A 406 -0.25 13.13 -18.68
C CYS A 406 -1.76 13.21 -18.96
N THR A 407 -2.54 13.96 -18.15
CA THR A 407 -3.99 14.09 -18.30
C THR A 407 -4.32 15.37 -19.08
N ALA A 408 -5.17 15.25 -20.07
CA ALA A 408 -5.69 16.37 -20.84
C ALA A 408 -6.95 16.94 -20.15
N PHE A 409 -6.92 18.22 -19.80
CA PHE A 409 -8.04 18.95 -19.19
C PHE A 409 -8.76 19.79 -20.22
N ASP A 410 -10.08 19.88 -20.10
CA ASP A 410 -10.94 20.66 -21.01
C ASP A 410 -10.62 22.15 -20.93
N ALA A 411 -10.34 22.76 -22.07
CA ALA A 411 -10.08 24.19 -22.25
C ALA A 411 -11.27 24.95 -22.90
N GLY A 412 -12.39 24.27 -23.11
CA GLY A 412 -13.59 24.80 -23.73
C GLY A 412 -13.73 24.53 -25.23
N PRO A 413 -14.88 24.90 -25.80
CA PRO A 413 -15.19 24.63 -27.21
C PRO A 413 -14.15 25.21 -28.17
N GLY A 414 -13.68 24.37 -29.10
CA GLY A 414 -12.74 24.80 -30.16
C GLY A 414 -11.30 25.03 -29.73
N ARG A 415 -10.92 24.68 -28.48
CA ARG A 415 -9.56 24.77 -27.97
C ARG A 415 -8.92 23.40 -27.77
N THR A 416 -7.59 23.36 -27.86
CA THR A 416 -6.83 22.19 -27.48
C THR A 416 -6.87 22.00 -25.96
N PRO A 417 -7.07 20.79 -25.46
CA PRO A 417 -6.98 20.51 -24.03
C PRO A 417 -5.63 20.93 -23.46
N PHE A 418 -5.61 21.40 -22.20
CA PHE A 418 -4.39 21.80 -21.53
C PHE A 418 -3.89 20.73 -20.54
N SER A 419 -2.62 20.79 -20.20
CA SER A 419 -1.99 19.94 -19.20
C SER A 419 -1.55 20.75 -17.99
N ILE A 420 -1.40 20.08 -16.85
CA ILE A 420 -1.01 20.69 -15.59
C ILE A 420 0.23 19.98 -15.05
N THR A 421 1.24 20.76 -14.70
CA THR A 421 2.45 20.29 -14.02
C THR A 421 2.52 20.85 -12.60
N PHE A 422 3.33 20.22 -11.75
CA PHE A 422 3.51 20.63 -10.37
C PHE A 422 4.98 20.90 -10.05
N ASP A 423 5.20 22.00 -9.35
CA ASP A 423 6.40 22.21 -8.54
C ASP A 423 6.19 21.43 -7.24
N LEU A 424 7.14 20.58 -6.88
CA LEU A 424 6.99 19.71 -5.74
C LEU A 424 8.19 19.76 -4.79
N GLY A 425 7.91 19.64 -3.51
CA GLY A 425 8.90 19.44 -2.48
C GLY A 425 8.41 18.48 -1.41
N ALA A 426 9.34 17.74 -0.82
CA ALA A 426 9.07 16.81 0.26
C ALA A 426 10.03 17.02 1.42
N ALA A 427 9.56 16.79 2.65
CA ALA A 427 10.35 16.87 3.86
C ALA A 427 9.91 15.78 4.85
N GLU A 428 10.87 15.16 5.50
CA GLU A 428 10.63 14.30 6.66
C GLU A 428 10.62 15.16 7.92
N LEU A 429 9.75 14.82 8.86
CA LEU A 429 9.69 15.47 10.16
C LEU A 429 10.94 15.11 10.97
N GLU A 430 11.70 16.10 11.39
CA GLU A 430 12.90 15.93 12.19
C GLU A 430 12.58 15.80 13.69
N PRO A 431 13.44 15.15 14.49
CA PRO A 431 13.24 15.07 15.93
C PRO A 431 13.10 16.46 16.57
N GLY A 432 12.01 16.69 17.31
CA GLY A 432 11.72 17.98 17.94
C GLY A 432 11.13 19.06 17.03
N GLU A 433 10.97 18.75 15.74
CA GLU A 433 10.36 19.68 14.78
C GLU A 433 8.83 19.63 14.87
N THR A 434 8.19 20.78 14.64
CA THR A 434 6.73 20.81 14.48
C THR A 434 6.31 20.37 13.08
N ALA A 435 5.15 19.75 12.97
CA ALA A 435 4.60 19.35 11.70
C ALA A 435 4.37 20.53 10.73
N ALA A 436 4.09 21.73 11.25
CA ALA A 436 3.97 22.95 10.47
C ALA A 436 5.30 23.36 9.83
N HIS A 437 6.41 23.29 10.57
CA HIS A 437 7.73 23.62 10.05
C HIS A 437 8.20 22.63 8.97
N ALA A 438 7.95 21.32 9.15
CA ALA A 438 8.21 20.34 8.10
C ALA A 438 7.42 20.65 6.81
N LEU A 439 6.16 21.09 6.94
CA LEU A 439 5.33 21.48 5.80
C LEU A 439 5.87 22.75 5.11
N GLU A 440 6.35 23.72 5.86
CA GLU A 440 7.01 24.92 5.34
C GLU A 440 8.29 24.58 4.57
N ARG A 441 9.12 23.68 5.11
CA ARG A 441 10.34 23.20 4.42
C ARG A 441 9.99 22.50 3.10
N ALA A 442 8.94 21.67 3.08
CA ALA A 442 8.46 21.05 1.85
C ALA A 442 7.98 22.11 0.83
N GLY A 443 7.22 23.12 1.29
CA GLY A 443 6.75 24.22 0.46
C GLY A 443 7.89 25.08 -0.12
N SER A 444 8.91 25.37 0.68
CA SER A 444 10.11 26.12 0.23
C SER A 444 10.89 25.34 -0.84
N ARG A 445 11.02 24.02 -0.70
CA ARG A 445 11.66 23.16 -1.72
C ARG A 445 10.87 23.10 -3.02
N ALA A 446 9.54 23.13 -2.96
CA ALA A 446 8.70 23.24 -4.15
C ALA A 446 8.94 24.57 -4.89
N SER A 447 9.14 25.66 -4.15
CA SER A 447 9.38 26.99 -4.74
C SER A 447 10.81 27.16 -5.29
N ALA A 448 11.83 26.53 -4.68
CA ALA A 448 13.23 26.65 -5.10
C ALA A 448 13.51 25.99 -6.46
N ARG A 449 12.80 24.92 -6.83
CA ARG A 449 12.89 24.30 -8.16
C ARG A 449 12.40 25.18 -9.30
N ARG A 450 11.69 26.24 -9.00
CA ARG A 450 11.25 27.26 -9.97
C ARG A 450 12.35 28.24 -10.34
N ALA A 451 13.35 28.43 -9.47
CA ALA A 451 14.43 29.41 -9.64
C ALA A 451 15.68 28.84 -10.30
N SER A 452 15.74 27.52 -10.51
CA SER A 452 16.82 26.78 -11.20
C SER A 452 16.36 26.32 -12.59
#